data_f46f9ce8eb05ef8a3364c065cd513da5
#
_entry.id   f46f9ce8eb05ef8a3364c065cd513da5
#
_cell.length_a   1.000
_cell.length_b   1.000
_cell.length_c   1.000
_cell.angle_alpha   90.00
_cell.angle_beta   90.00
_cell.angle_gamma   90.00
#
_symmetry.space_group_name_H-M   'P 1'
#
loop_
_entity.id
_entity.type
_entity.pdbx_description
1 polymer ?
#
loop_
_entity_poly.entity_id
_entity_poly.type
_entity_poly.pdbx_seq_one_letter_code
_entity_poly.pdbx_strand_id
1 'polypeptide(L)'
;MSIDPPRQPDSDVYKTLLESTKAIPWRIDWQTMTFTYIGPQIEALLGWTPQSWVSVDDWVERMHPDDREYVVNFCVSQSRAGVDHEADYRALTVNGDYVWIRDVVHVVRKGDEVEALIGFMFDISERKKTEEHLIRLQKQLEEYSFQDGLTGIANRRMFDTVLEREWASAQRSQLPLSLIILDIDFFKQYNDHYGHIKGDEALRQVARTLSLAANRPRDFIARIGGEEFVWLLPETDAASARQVARRCLHLICQQQIEHGFSAVSKLLTLSLGVGTHLVTPNSNLLEFVESVDKLLYKAKHNGRMRAEFADGEL
;
A
#
# COMPACT_ATOMS: atom_id res chain seq x y z
N MET A 1 -51.56 40.84 -10.71
CA MET A 1 -51.53 39.41 -10.45
C MET A 1 -50.90 39.23 -9.08
N SER A 2 -51.69 38.90 -8.08
CA SER A 2 -51.24 38.64 -6.73
C SER A 2 -50.72 37.20 -6.70
N ILE A 3 -49.41 37.04 -6.44
CA ILE A 3 -48.82 35.70 -6.27
C ILE A 3 -49.15 35.33 -4.82
N ASP A 4 -50.05 34.37 -4.66
CA ASP A 4 -50.29 33.76 -3.34
C ASP A 4 -48.95 33.19 -2.78
N PRO A 5 -48.66 33.40 -1.49
CA PRO A 5 -47.50 32.80 -0.87
C PRO A 5 -47.61 31.26 -0.94
N PRO A 6 -46.47 30.54 -1.15
CA PRO A 6 -46.50 29.09 -1.22
C PRO A 6 -47.13 28.54 0.08
N ARG A 7 -48.18 27.71 -0.08
CA ARG A 7 -48.79 27.00 1.05
C ARG A 7 -47.69 26.22 1.77
N GLN A 8 -47.62 26.38 3.10
CA GLN A 8 -46.79 25.49 3.92
C GLN A 8 -47.26 24.06 3.64
N PRO A 9 -46.32 23.15 3.30
CA PRO A 9 -46.68 21.75 3.05
C PRO A 9 -47.32 21.16 4.30
N ASP A 10 -48.34 20.35 4.10
CA ASP A 10 -49.11 19.68 5.16
C ASP A 10 -48.17 18.78 5.97
N SER A 11 -48.34 18.67 7.28
CA SER A 11 -47.58 17.80 8.20
C SER A 11 -47.42 16.35 7.68
N ASP A 12 -48.47 15.85 7.01
CA ASP A 12 -48.50 14.55 6.42
C ASP A 12 -47.56 14.37 5.22
N VAL A 13 -47.31 15.44 4.45
CA VAL A 13 -46.34 15.43 3.34
C VAL A 13 -44.90 15.30 3.87
N TYR A 14 -44.56 16.05 4.92
CA TYR A 14 -43.25 15.93 5.55
C TYR A 14 -43.01 14.54 6.15
N LYS A 15 -44.03 14.00 6.82
CA LYS A 15 -43.96 12.64 7.38
C LYS A 15 -43.77 11.60 6.28
N THR A 16 -44.53 11.69 5.19
CA THR A 16 -44.39 10.76 4.05
C THR A 16 -43.01 10.87 3.39
N LEU A 17 -42.48 12.09 3.24
CA LEU A 17 -41.14 12.32 2.71
C LEU A 17 -40.06 11.66 3.61
N LEU A 18 -40.13 11.86 4.93
CA LEU A 18 -39.22 11.28 5.89
C LEU A 18 -39.31 9.74 5.91
N GLU A 19 -40.52 9.20 5.87
CA GLU A 19 -40.74 7.74 5.87
C GLU A 19 -40.37 7.06 4.54
N SER A 20 -40.39 7.82 3.41
CA SER A 20 -39.98 7.30 2.10
C SER A 20 -38.46 7.23 1.90
N THR A 21 -37.68 7.91 2.75
CA THR A 21 -36.22 7.85 2.71
C THR A 21 -35.67 6.68 3.52
N LYS A 22 -34.48 6.20 3.16
CA LYS A 22 -33.73 5.24 3.99
C LYS A 22 -33.03 5.89 5.17
N ALA A 23 -33.13 7.21 5.31
CA ALA A 23 -32.60 7.96 6.42
C ALA A 23 -33.45 7.72 7.67
N ILE A 24 -32.82 7.61 8.83
CA ILE A 24 -33.47 7.43 10.12
C ILE A 24 -33.46 8.76 10.83
N PRO A 25 -34.58 9.52 10.84
CA PRO A 25 -34.68 10.78 11.57
C PRO A 25 -34.72 10.52 13.07
N TRP A 26 -34.07 11.39 13.83
CA TRP A 26 -34.09 11.32 15.28
C TRP A 26 -34.07 12.72 15.91
N ARG A 27 -34.49 12.78 17.18
CA ARG A 27 -34.44 13.96 18.02
C ARG A 27 -34.09 13.59 19.46
N ILE A 28 -33.15 14.34 20.04
CA ILE A 28 -32.74 14.22 21.45
C ILE A 28 -33.06 15.57 22.13
N ASP A 29 -33.66 15.49 23.31
CA ASP A 29 -33.73 16.64 24.22
C ASP A 29 -32.39 16.83 24.90
N TRP A 30 -31.81 18.03 24.78
CA TRP A 30 -30.46 18.28 25.25
C TRP A 30 -30.33 18.33 26.79
N GLN A 31 -31.41 18.73 27.50
CA GLN A 31 -31.37 18.84 28.96
C GLN A 31 -31.47 17.46 29.63
N THR A 32 -32.33 16.61 29.12
CA THR A 32 -32.59 15.28 29.68
C THR A 32 -31.73 14.18 29.07
N MET A 33 -31.07 14.46 27.94
CA MET A 33 -30.31 13.51 27.12
C MET A 33 -31.12 12.30 26.72
N THR A 34 -32.40 12.49 26.42
CA THR A 34 -33.36 11.43 26.05
C THR A 34 -33.80 11.57 24.60
N PHE A 35 -34.01 10.43 23.93
CA PHE A 35 -34.62 10.42 22.62
C PHE A 35 -36.09 10.78 22.74
N THR A 36 -36.48 11.88 22.13
CA THR A 36 -37.90 12.31 22.01
C THR A 36 -38.56 11.79 20.73
N TYR A 37 -37.75 11.40 19.76
CA TYR A 37 -38.17 10.74 18.52
C TYR A 37 -37.01 9.95 17.90
N ILE A 38 -37.34 8.80 17.34
CA ILE A 38 -36.50 8.04 16.42
C ILE A 38 -37.36 7.38 15.35
N GLY A 39 -36.95 7.45 14.10
CA GLY A 39 -37.69 6.91 12.97
C GLY A 39 -37.80 5.38 13.00
N PRO A 40 -38.93 4.81 12.57
CA PRO A 40 -39.16 3.36 12.58
C PRO A 40 -38.20 2.57 11.70
N GLN A 41 -37.51 3.25 10.78
CA GLN A 41 -36.48 2.64 9.92
C GLN A 41 -35.31 2.05 10.73
N ILE A 42 -35.08 2.49 11.97
CA ILE A 42 -34.04 1.99 12.87
C ILE A 42 -34.22 0.49 13.14
N GLU A 43 -35.46 0.02 13.29
CA GLU A 43 -35.77 -1.39 13.52
C GLU A 43 -35.45 -2.24 12.29
N ALA A 44 -35.77 -1.75 11.10
CA ALA A 44 -35.43 -2.42 9.85
C ALA A 44 -33.93 -2.54 9.60
N LEU A 45 -33.15 -1.55 10.06
CA LEU A 45 -31.70 -1.50 9.83
C LEU A 45 -30.93 -2.26 10.92
N LEU A 46 -31.21 -1.98 12.20
CA LEU A 46 -30.44 -2.50 13.33
C LEU A 46 -31.13 -3.60 14.12
N GLY A 47 -32.46 -3.83 13.90
CA GLY A 47 -33.27 -4.79 14.63
C GLY A 47 -33.74 -4.29 16.00
N TRP A 48 -33.32 -3.12 16.46
CA TRP A 48 -33.74 -2.53 17.73
C TRP A 48 -35.02 -1.72 17.52
N THR A 49 -36.06 -1.99 18.32
CA THR A 49 -37.32 -1.23 18.22
C THR A 49 -37.13 0.25 18.58
N PRO A 50 -37.89 1.19 18.00
CA PRO A 50 -37.79 2.62 18.36
C PRO A 50 -37.92 2.89 19.85
N GLN A 51 -38.78 2.11 20.55
CA GLN A 51 -39.04 2.25 21.99
C GLN A 51 -37.86 1.84 22.87
N SER A 52 -36.90 1.11 22.32
CA SER A 52 -35.67 0.71 23.03
C SER A 52 -34.59 1.78 23.04
N TRP A 53 -34.82 2.91 22.35
CA TRP A 53 -33.93 4.07 22.31
C TRP A 53 -34.46 5.14 23.27
N VAL A 54 -34.08 5.04 24.54
CA VAL A 54 -34.58 5.92 25.59
C VAL A 54 -33.65 7.08 25.84
N SER A 55 -32.34 6.81 25.97
CA SER A 55 -31.34 7.80 26.29
C SER A 55 -30.14 7.73 25.35
N VAL A 56 -29.27 8.72 25.46
CA VAL A 56 -27.98 8.73 24.75
C VAL A 56 -27.09 7.54 25.14
N ASP A 57 -27.26 6.97 26.34
CA ASP A 57 -26.53 5.79 26.78
C ASP A 57 -26.85 4.57 25.90
N ASP A 58 -28.11 4.40 25.45
CA ASP A 58 -28.47 3.33 24.51
C ASP A 58 -27.73 3.46 23.18
N TRP A 59 -27.51 4.69 22.73
CA TRP A 59 -26.71 4.97 21.54
C TRP A 59 -25.22 4.60 21.75
N VAL A 60 -24.65 4.99 22.89
CA VAL A 60 -23.27 4.68 23.26
C VAL A 60 -23.04 3.18 23.40
N GLU A 61 -23.94 2.47 24.08
CA GLU A 61 -23.83 1.02 24.28
C GLU A 61 -23.91 0.23 22.98
N ARG A 62 -24.72 0.72 22.03
CA ARG A 62 -24.88 0.10 20.69
C ARG A 62 -23.88 0.56 19.66
N MET A 63 -22.80 1.25 20.08
CA MET A 63 -21.67 1.59 19.23
C MET A 63 -20.52 0.61 19.43
N HIS A 64 -19.75 0.35 18.37
CA HIS A 64 -18.55 -0.49 18.47
C HIS A 64 -17.57 0.07 19.51
N PRO A 65 -16.98 -0.78 20.39
CA PRO A 65 -16.09 -0.30 21.46
C PRO A 65 -14.98 0.63 21.02
N ASP A 66 -14.33 0.35 19.88
CA ASP A 66 -13.21 1.17 19.37
C ASP A 66 -13.66 2.57 18.92
N ASP A 67 -14.94 2.75 18.56
CA ASP A 67 -15.45 4.01 18.02
C ASP A 67 -16.01 4.92 19.14
N ARG A 68 -16.41 4.34 20.29
CA ARG A 68 -17.15 5.00 21.37
C ARG A 68 -16.45 6.25 21.90
N GLU A 69 -15.22 6.12 22.35
CA GLU A 69 -14.51 7.21 23.03
C GLU A 69 -14.36 8.42 22.10
N TYR A 70 -13.90 8.16 20.87
CA TYR A 70 -13.67 9.23 19.90
C TYR A 70 -14.97 9.89 19.46
N VAL A 71 -15.97 9.11 19.04
CA VAL A 71 -17.23 9.62 18.49
C VAL A 71 -18.04 10.37 19.54
N VAL A 72 -18.17 9.80 20.74
CA VAL A 72 -18.92 10.43 21.84
C VAL A 72 -18.28 11.76 22.24
N ASN A 73 -16.97 11.78 22.46
CA ASN A 73 -16.25 13.01 22.83
C ASN A 73 -16.38 14.08 21.73
N PHE A 74 -16.24 13.69 20.47
CA PHE A 74 -16.41 14.58 19.33
C PHE A 74 -17.83 15.16 19.28
N CYS A 75 -18.88 14.32 19.25
CA CYS A 75 -20.26 14.76 19.15
C CYS A 75 -20.68 15.64 20.34
N VAL A 76 -20.34 15.27 21.58
CA VAL A 76 -20.65 16.07 22.76
C VAL A 76 -19.95 17.43 22.71
N SER A 77 -18.68 17.49 22.30
CA SER A 77 -17.94 18.75 22.21
C SER A 77 -18.54 19.70 21.16
N GLN A 78 -18.89 19.21 19.98
CA GLN A 78 -19.50 19.99 18.92
C GLN A 78 -20.91 20.47 19.32
N SER A 79 -21.72 19.57 19.89
CA SER A 79 -23.06 19.92 20.37
C SER A 79 -23.03 20.99 21.44
N ARG A 80 -22.12 20.92 22.42
CA ARG A 80 -21.93 21.98 23.45
C ARG A 80 -21.52 23.32 22.84
N ALA A 81 -20.67 23.30 21.84
CA ALA A 81 -20.27 24.48 21.08
C ALA A 81 -21.40 25.01 20.18
N GLY A 82 -22.48 24.23 20.02
CA GLY A 82 -23.63 24.55 19.16
C GLY A 82 -23.26 24.51 17.68
N VAL A 83 -22.36 23.62 17.31
CA VAL A 83 -21.89 23.43 15.93
C VAL A 83 -22.51 22.17 15.36
N ASP A 84 -23.11 22.31 14.17
CA ASP A 84 -23.60 21.18 13.39
C ASP A 84 -22.41 20.30 13.01
N HIS A 85 -22.60 18.98 13.04
CA HIS A 85 -21.50 18.06 12.80
C HIS A 85 -21.98 16.73 12.22
N GLU A 86 -21.05 15.93 11.74
CA GLU A 86 -21.31 14.55 11.30
C GLU A 86 -20.25 13.59 11.84
N ALA A 87 -20.65 12.34 12.06
CA ALA A 87 -19.74 11.29 12.49
C ALA A 87 -20.10 9.95 11.84
N ASP A 88 -19.07 9.21 11.43
CA ASP A 88 -19.20 7.83 10.96
C ASP A 88 -18.83 6.91 12.12
N TYR A 89 -19.65 5.89 12.40
CA TYR A 89 -19.37 4.88 13.40
C TYR A 89 -20.05 3.54 13.08
N ARG A 90 -19.59 2.48 13.72
CA ARG A 90 -20.19 1.15 13.63
C ARG A 90 -21.26 0.96 14.70
N ALA A 91 -22.51 0.78 14.28
CA ALA A 91 -23.66 0.52 15.14
C ALA A 91 -23.92 -0.99 15.27
N LEU A 92 -24.16 -1.45 16.49
CA LEU A 92 -24.45 -2.85 16.80
C LEU A 92 -25.89 -3.20 16.43
N THR A 93 -26.07 -4.29 15.69
CA THR A 93 -27.38 -4.87 15.43
C THR A 93 -27.82 -5.80 16.57
N VAL A 94 -29.11 -6.11 16.63
CA VAL A 94 -29.67 -7.09 17.58
C VAL A 94 -29.04 -8.48 17.43
N ASN A 95 -28.51 -8.81 16.26
CA ASN A 95 -27.88 -10.11 15.95
C ASN A 95 -26.38 -10.15 16.35
N GLY A 96 -25.83 -9.04 16.82
CA GLY A 96 -24.41 -8.96 17.20
C GLY A 96 -23.47 -8.52 16.08
N ASP A 97 -23.98 -8.25 14.88
CA ASP A 97 -23.22 -7.71 13.76
C ASP A 97 -23.09 -6.18 13.84
N TYR A 98 -22.25 -5.59 12.98
CA TYR A 98 -22.07 -4.13 12.91
C TYR A 98 -22.47 -3.60 11.54
N VAL A 99 -23.17 -2.45 11.57
CA VAL A 99 -23.56 -1.67 10.40
C VAL A 99 -22.88 -0.30 10.48
N TRP A 100 -22.27 0.16 9.39
CA TRP A 100 -21.70 1.49 9.32
C TRP A 100 -22.80 2.56 9.20
N ILE A 101 -22.83 3.46 10.15
CA ILE A 101 -23.77 4.59 10.19
C ILE A 101 -22.99 5.90 9.98
N ARG A 102 -23.56 6.79 9.16
CA ARG A 102 -23.26 8.21 9.20
C ARG A 102 -24.38 8.93 9.92
N ASP A 103 -24.04 9.62 10.97
CA ASP A 103 -24.98 10.44 11.75
C ASP A 103 -24.70 11.92 11.46
N VAL A 104 -25.72 12.60 10.95
CA VAL A 104 -25.67 14.04 10.64
C VAL A 104 -26.50 14.75 11.68
N VAL A 105 -25.88 15.65 12.44
CA VAL A 105 -26.45 16.29 13.62
C VAL A 105 -26.60 17.79 13.38
N HIS A 106 -27.81 18.30 13.58
CA HIS A 106 -28.11 19.73 13.63
C HIS A 106 -28.45 20.14 15.07
N VAL A 107 -27.81 21.21 15.55
CA VAL A 107 -27.98 21.74 16.91
C VAL A 107 -29.05 22.80 16.97
N VAL A 108 -30.22 22.47 17.55
CA VAL A 108 -31.32 23.42 17.73
C VAL A 108 -31.06 24.28 18.97
N ARG A 109 -31.12 25.60 18.79
CA ARG A 109 -30.88 26.58 19.86
C ARG A 109 -32.12 27.42 20.16
N LYS A 110 -32.22 27.80 21.44
CA LYS A 110 -33.14 28.81 21.90
C LYS A 110 -32.37 29.94 22.59
N GLY A 111 -32.13 31.04 21.88
CA GLY A 111 -31.15 32.03 22.28
C GLY A 111 -29.73 31.48 22.21
N ASP A 112 -28.98 31.63 23.31
CA ASP A 112 -27.61 31.13 23.38
C ASP A 112 -27.49 29.65 23.90
N GLU A 113 -28.63 29.08 24.31
CA GLU A 113 -28.64 27.71 24.88
C GLU A 113 -29.06 26.66 23.85
N VAL A 114 -28.46 25.48 23.96
CA VAL A 114 -28.86 24.31 23.15
C VAL A 114 -30.14 23.73 23.75
N GLU A 115 -31.17 23.58 22.93
CA GLU A 115 -32.47 23.04 23.31
C GLU A 115 -32.59 21.56 22.94
N ALA A 116 -32.18 21.22 21.72
CA ALA A 116 -32.31 19.86 21.20
C ALA A 116 -31.24 19.57 20.14
N LEU A 117 -31.02 18.31 19.91
CA LEU A 117 -30.31 17.80 18.72
C LEU A 117 -31.31 17.11 17.82
N ILE A 118 -31.24 17.38 16.53
CA ILE A 118 -32.02 16.69 15.51
C ILE A 118 -31.08 16.19 14.43
N GLY A 119 -31.39 15.05 13.85
CA GLY A 119 -30.48 14.54 12.82
C GLY A 119 -31.05 13.37 12.05
N PHE A 120 -30.16 12.84 11.22
CA PHE A 120 -30.43 11.69 10.39
C PHE A 120 -29.27 10.70 10.46
N MET A 121 -29.58 9.44 10.68
CA MET A 121 -28.64 8.34 10.50
C MET A 121 -28.84 7.73 9.12
N PHE A 122 -27.71 7.45 8.45
CA PHE A 122 -27.67 6.82 7.12
C PHE A 122 -26.83 5.56 7.19
N ASP A 123 -27.34 4.45 6.60
CA ASP A 123 -26.52 3.30 6.34
C ASP A 123 -25.51 3.60 5.24
N ILE A 124 -24.24 3.56 5.58
CA ILE A 124 -23.12 3.77 4.67
C ILE A 124 -22.29 2.51 4.44
N SER A 125 -22.80 1.33 4.81
CA SER A 125 -22.06 0.06 4.73
C SER A 125 -21.62 -0.28 3.32
N GLU A 126 -22.49 -0.08 2.31
CA GLU A 126 -22.11 -0.31 0.91
C GLU A 126 -21.06 0.68 0.42
N ARG A 127 -21.11 1.92 0.87
CA ARG A 127 -20.06 2.93 0.58
C ARG A 127 -18.72 2.51 1.18
N LYS A 128 -18.69 2.09 2.45
CA LYS A 128 -17.47 1.63 3.14
C LYS A 128 -16.88 0.38 2.48
N LYS A 129 -17.72 -0.60 2.11
CA LYS A 129 -17.27 -1.79 1.35
C LYS A 129 -16.63 -1.41 0.00
N THR A 130 -17.23 -0.46 -0.71
CA THR A 130 -16.69 0.01 -1.99
C THR A 130 -15.35 0.71 -1.80
N GLU A 131 -15.23 1.56 -0.78
CA GLU A 131 -14.00 2.25 -0.42
C GLU A 131 -12.87 1.27 -0.07
N GLU A 132 -13.15 0.28 0.78
CA GLU A 132 -12.21 -0.78 1.12
C GLU A 132 -11.80 -1.63 -0.10
N HIS A 133 -12.75 -1.92 -0.99
CA HIS A 133 -12.47 -2.64 -2.22
C HIS A 133 -11.56 -1.85 -3.15
N LEU A 134 -11.81 -0.55 -3.32
CA LEU A 134 -10.96 0.34 -4.12
C LEU A 134 -9.54 0.42 -3.56
N ILE A 135 -9.37 0.57 -2.24
CA ILE A 135 -8.06 0.58 -1.58
C ILE A 135 -7.33 -0.76 -1.83
N ARG A 136 -8.04 -1.88 -1.73
CA ARG A 136 -7.46 -3.20 -2.00
C ARG A 136 -7.01 -3.36 -3.46
N LEU A 137 -7.84 -2.94 -4.41
CA LEU A 137 -7.50 -2.96 -5.84
C LEU A 137 -6.32 -2.06 -6.16
N GLN A 138 -6.28 -0.87 -5.57
CA GLN A 138 -5.16 0.05 -5.73
C GLN A 138 -3.86 -0.59 -5.23
N LYS A 139 -3.87 -1.19 -4.04
CA LYS A 139 -2.71 -1.90 -3.50
C LYS A 139 -2.26 -3.07 -4.38
N GLN A 140 -3.21 -3.85 -4.91
CA GLN A 140 -2.89 -4.92 -5.86
C GLN A 140 -2.25 -4.39 -7.15
N LEU A 141 -2.77 -3.29 -7.70
CA LEU A 141 -2.18 -2.64 -8.88
C LEU A 141 -0.77 -2.12 -8.61
N GLU A 142 -0.52 -1.56 -7.43
CA GLU A 142 0.82 -1.14 -7.00
C GLU A 142 1.77 -2.35 -6.90
N GLU A 143 1.33 -3.45 -6.29
CA GLU A 143 2.11 -4.69 -6.19
C GLU A 143 2.46 -5.27 -7.57
N TYR A 144 1.50 -5.34 -8.51
CA TYR A 144 1.76 -5.74 -9.90
C TYR A 144 2.68 -4.77 -10.64
N SER A 145 2.60 -3.47 -10.32
CA SER A 145 3.45 -2.44 -10.93
C SER A 145 4.93 -2.52 -10.49
N PHE A 146 5.26 -3.30 -9.45
CA PHE A 146 6.61 -3.46 -8.91
C PHE A 146 7.30 -4.77 -9.30
N GLN A 147 6.61 -5.65 -10.03
CA GLN A 147 7.18 -6.92 -10.50
C GLN A 147 7.52 -6.85 -11.99
N ASP A 148 8.54 -7.60 -12.40
CA ASP A 148 8.84 -7.87 -13.80
C ASP A 148 7.88 -8.96 -14.31
N GLY A 149 7.12 -8.64 -15.35
CA GLY A 149 6.07 -9.51 -15.88
C GLY A 149 6.55 -10.84 -16.44
N LEU A 150 7.84 -10.97 -16.78
CA LEU A 150 8.43 -12.20 -17.32
C LEU A 150 8.96 -13.11 -16.20
N THR A 151 9.72 -12.53 -15.27
CA THR A 151 10.49 -13.28 -14.29
C THR A 151 9.83 -13.36 -12.92
N GLY A 152 8.88 -12.48 -12.63
CA GLY A 152 8.15 -12.41 -11.35
C GLY A 152 8.96 -11.82 -10.19
N ILE A 153 10.24 -11.49 -10.37
CA ILE A 153 11.03 -10.76 -9.37
C ILE A 153 10.73 -9.26 -9.46
N ALA A 154 11.30 -8.44 -8.58
CA ALA A 154 11.13 -6.99 -8.63
C ALA A 154 11.60 -6.41 -9.97
N ASN A 155 10.95 -5.34 -10.43
CA ASN A 155 11.33 -4.60 -11.63
C ASN A 155 12.21 -3.38 -11.30
N ARG A 156 12.58 -2.62 -12.34
CA ARG A 156 13.38 -1.39 -12.23
C ARG A 156 12.76 -0.38 -11.25
N ARG A 157 11.44 -0.17 -11.33
CA ARG A 157 10.75 0.81 -10.49
C ARG A 157 10.83 0.45 -9.00
N MET A 158 10.65 -0.84 -8.68
CA MET A 158 10.82 -1.32 -7.31
C MET A 158 12.26 -1.21 -6.84
N PHE A 159 13.24 -1.51 -7.73
CA PHE A 159 14.66 -1.33 -7.42
C PHE A 159 14.98 0.11 -7.05
N ASP A 160 14.55 1.08 -7.84
CA ASP A 160 14.83 2.50 -7.58
C ASP A 160 14.27 2.92 -6.20
N THR A 161 13.03 2.49 -5.87
CA THR A 161 12.40 2.76 -4.56
C THR A 161 13.16 2.11 -3.39
N VAL A 162 13.57 0.85 -3.54
CA VAL A 162 14.30 0.12 -2.49
C VAL A 162 15.72 0.68 -2.31
N LEU A 163 16.37 1.03 -3.41
CA LEU A 163 17.72 1.59 -3.39
C LEU A 163 17.77 2.91 -2.61
N GLU A 164 16.84 3.83 -2.88
CA GLU A 164 16.75 5.10 -2.14
C GLU A 164 16.51 4.87 -0.63
N ARG A 165 15.62 3.94 -0.29
CA ARG A 165 15.33 3.59 1.11
C ARG A 165 16.55 3.00 1.82
N GLU A 166 17.22 2.02 1.20
CA GLU A 166 18.38 1.36 1.79
C GLU A 166 19.60 2.30 1.85
N TRP A 167 19.75 3.21 0.87
CA TRP A 167 20.75 4.27 0.91
C TRP A 167 20.56 5.18 2.14
N ALA A 168 19.34 5.69 2.33
CA ALA A 168 19.02 6.51 3.49
C ALA A 168 19.17 5.73 4.82
N SER A 169 18.90 4.42 4.83
CA SER A 169 19.12 3.56 5.98
C SER A 169 20.62 3.38 6.28
N ALA A 170 21.42 3.10 5.27
CA ALA A 170 22.88 2.95 5.39
C ALA A 170 23.53 4.23 5.90
N GLN A 171 23.07 5.41 5.43
CA GLN A 171 23.55 6.72 5.89
C GLN A 171 23.30 6.92 7.40
N ARG A 172 22.11 6.49 7.91
CA ARG A 172 21.79 6.62 9.33
C ARG A 172 22.52 5.61 10.20
N SER A 173 22.63 4.37 9.74
CA SER A 173 23.23 3.26 10.50
C SER A 173 24.75 3.25 10.42
N GLN A 174 25.35 3.94 9.45
CA GLN A 174 26.78 3.89 9.13
C GLN A 174 27.27 2.46 8.84
N LEU A 175 26.38 1.63 8.30
CA LEU A 175 26.71 0.28 7.83
C LEU A 175 26.90 0.28 6.30
N PRO A 176 27.77 -0.60 5.77
CA PRO A 176 28.07 -0.64 4.35
C PRO A 176 26.88 -1.08 3.53
N LEU A 177 26.73 -0.51 2.34
CA LEU A 177 25.76 -0.92 1.32
C LEU A 177 26.53 -1.43 0.10
N SER A 178 26.23 -2.65 -0.33
CA SER A 178 26.79 -3.21 -1.55
C SER A 178 25.76 -3.34 -2.65
N LEU A 179 26.20 -3.10 -3.88
CA LEU A 179 25.40 -3.26 -5.09
C LEU A 179 26.16 -4.16 -6.08
N ILE A 180 25.45 -5.10 -6.67
CA ILE A 180 25.90 -5.91 -7.80
C ILE A 180 25.00 -5.60 -8.98
N ILE A 181 25.57 -5.18 -10.10
CA ILE A 181 24.89 -5.10 -11.39
C ILE A 181 25.42 -6.22 -12.26
N LEU A 182 24.53 -6.99 -12.87
CA LEU A 182 24.89 -8.18 -13.63
C LEU A 182 24.10 -8.24 -14.95
N ASP A 183 24.75 -8.84 -15.94
CA ASP A 183 24.24 -8.95 -17.31
C ASP A 183 24.58 -10.33 -17.87
N ILE A 184 23.66 -10.91 -18.65
CA ILE A 184 23.85 -12.19 -19.29
C ILE A 184 24.72 -12.02 -20.53
N ASP A 185 25.87 -12.70 -20.53
CA ASP A 185 26.83 -12.59 -21.62
C ASP A 185 26.27 -13.13 -22.93
N PHE A 186 26.38 -12.33 -23.99
CA PHE A 186 25.96 -12.65 -25.36
C PHE A 186 24.48 -13.04 -25.49
N PHE A 187 23.59 -12.47 -24.66
CA PHE A 187 22.19 -12.83 -24.65
C PHE A 187 21.46 -12.51 -25.96
N LYS A 188 21.88 -11.47 -26.69
CA LYS A 188 21.37 -11.21 -28.03
C LYS A 188 21.65 -12.38 -28.98
N GLN A 189 22.91 -12.92 -29.00
CA GLN A 189 23.25 -14.09 -29.82
C GLN A 189 22.49 -15.33 -29.40
N TYR A 190 22.21 -15.47 -28.08
CA TYR A 190 21.36 -16.54 -27.58
C TYR A 190 19.97 -16.46 -28.21
N ASN A 191 19.33 -15.30 -28.16
CA ASN A 191 18.01 -15.09 -28.76
C ASN A 191 17.99 -15.29 -30.29
N ASP A 192 19.02 -14.80 -30.98
CA ASP A 192 19.14 -14.92 -32.42
C ASP A 192 19.22 -16.38 -32.89
N HIS A 193 19.80 -17.29 -32.10
CA HIS A 193 19.98 -18.70 -32.45
C HIS A 193 18.93 -19.64 -31.85
N TYR A 194 18.50 -19.41 -30.60
CA TYR A 194 17.55 -20.30 -29.91
C TYR A 194 16.11 -19.76 -29.91
N GLY A 195 15.92 -18.52 -30.36
CA GLY A 195 14.63 -17.82 -30.38
C GLY A 195 14.24 -17.21 -29.01
N HIS A 196 13.35 -16.23 -29.07
CA HIS A 196 12.92 -15.45 -27.90
C HIS A 196 12.25 -16.31 -26.80
N ILE A 197 11.53 -17.38 -27.18
CA ILE A 197 10.89 -18.27 -26.19
C ILE A 197 11.94 -18.93 -25.28
N LYS A 198 13.03 -19.41 -25.86
CA LYS A 198 14.16 -19.97 -25.12
C LYS A 198 14.90 -18.90 -24.30
N GLY A 199 15.03 -17.71 -24.84
CA GLY A 199 15.55 -16.56 -24.10
C GLY A 199 14.73 -16.22 -22.87
N ASP A 200 13.41 -16.21 -22.99
CA ASP A 200 12.49 -16.01 -21.87
C ASP A 200 12.60 -17.11 -20.80
N GLU A 201 12.75 -18.38 -21.21
CA GLU A 201 13.02 -19.51 -20.31
C GLU A 201 14.34 -19.31 -19.56
N ALA A 202 15.40 -18.90 -20.26
CA ALA A 202 16.71 -18.64 -19.67
C ALA A 202 16.64 -17.47 -18.65
N LEU A 203 15.96 -16.38 -18.97
CA LEU A 203 15.73 -15.25 -18.06
C LEU A 203 15.00 -15.68 -16.78
N ARG A 204 13.94 -16.48 -16.91
CA ARG A 204 13.22 -17.03 -15.75
C ARG A 204 14.11 -17.93 -14.89
N GLN A 205 14.94 -18.75 -15.53
CA GLN A 205 15.86 -19.64 -14.81
C GLN A 205 16.96 -18.86 -14.08
N VAL A 206 17.54 -17.84 -14.71
CA VAL A 206 18.50 -16.93 -14.08
C VAL A 206 17.84 -16.23 -12.88
N ALA A 207 16.67 -15.61 -13.04
CA ALA A 207 15.96 -14.95 -11.96
C ALA A 207 15.70 -15.88 -10.76
N ARG A 208 15.23 -17.11 -11.01
CA ARG A 208 15.02 -18.12 -9.95
C ARG A 208 16.32 -18.47 -9.23
N THR A 209 17.40 -18.67 -9.99
CA THR A 209 18.71 -19.02 -9.42
C THR A 209 19.25 -17.90 -8.53
N LEU A 210 19.12 -16.65 -8.97
CA LEU A 210 19.51 -15.48 -8.18
C LEU A 210 18.68 -15.37 -6.90
N SER A 211 17.36 -15.57 -6.99
CA SER A 211 16.45 -15.52 -5.83
C SER A 211 16.78 -16.60 -4.79
N LEU A 212 17.13 -17.81 -5.23
CA LEU A 212 17.55 -18.88 -4.33
C LEU A 212 18.94 -18.63 -3.71
N ALA A 213 19.76 -17.81 -4.35
CA ALA A 213 21.06 -17.42 -3.84
C ALA A 213 21.00 -16.30 -2.79
N ALA A 214 19.91 -15.54 -2.75
CA ALA A 214 19.64 -14.52 -1.74
C ALA A 214 19.36 -15.21 -0.39
N ASN A 215 20.30 -15.10 0.55
CA ASN A 215 20.22 -15.85 1.81
C ASN A 215 19.71 -15.03 2.99
N ARG A 216 19.65 -13.70 2.84
CA ARG A 216 19.25 -12.78 3.92
C ARG A 216 17.89 -12.15 3.57
N PRO A 217 17.01 -11.93 4.54
CA PRO A 217 15.70 -11.33 4.30
C PRO A 217 15.75 -9.93 3.67
N ARG A 218 16.87 -9.21 3.81
CA ARG A 218 17.08 -7.86 3.24
C ARG A 218 17.82 -7.86 1.91
N ASP A 219 18.34 -9.02 1.45
CA ASP A 219 18.92 -9.12 0.11
C ASP A 219 17.79 -8.88 -0.91
N PHE A 220 18.02 -7.97 -1.84
CA PHE A 220 17.00 -7.56 -2.78
C PHE A 220 17.48 -7.73 -4.22
N ILE A 221 16.69 -8.44 -5.03
CA ILE A 221 16.99 -8.73 -6.43
C ILE A 221 15.91 -8.15 -7.33
N ALA A 222 16.33 -7.51 -8.41
CA ALA A 222 15.44 -7.00 -9.43
C ALA A 222 16.00 -7.22 -10.84
N ARG A 223 15.09 -7.26 -11.83
CA ARG A 223 15.42 -7.16 -13.23
C ARG A 223 15.18 -5.72 -13.68
N ILE A 224 16.22 -5.06 -14.19
CA ILE A 224 16.16 -3.63 -14.52
C ILE A 224 15.95 -3.37 -16.01
N GLY A 225 16.06 -4.38 -16.86
CA GLY A 225 15.77 -4.31 -18.29
C GLY A 225 16.43 -5.44 -19.06
N GLY A 226 15.88 -5.87 -20.17
CA GLY A 226 16.47 -6.87 -21.07
C GLY A 226 17.06 -8.09 -20.34
N GLU A 227 18.36 -8.21 -20.39
CA GLU A 227 19.18 -9.23 -19.73
C GLU A 227 19.90 -8.77 -18.45
N GLU A 228 19.56 -7.54 -17.97
CA GLU A 228 20.22 -6.92 -16.84
C GLU A 228 19.45 -7.15 -15.53
N PHE A 229 20.18 -7.54 -14.50
CA PHE A 229 19.69 -7.73 -13.14
C PHE A 229 20.54 -6.95 -12.14
N VAL A 230 19.97 -6.66 -10.98
CA VAL A 230 20.65 -6.02 -9.86
C VAL A 230 20.43 -6.81 -8.60
N TRP A 231 21.41 -6.75 -7.72
CA TRP A 231 21.35 -7.35 -6.39
C TRP A 231 21.84 -6.34 -5.37
N LEU A 232 20.94 -5.80 -4.58
CA LEU A 232 21.23 -4.87 -3.50
C LEU A 232 21.44 -5.67 -2.20
N LEU A 233 22.52 -5.40 -1.52
CA LEU A 233 22.98 -6.11 -0.33
C LEU A 233 23.17 -5.10 0.83
N PRO A 234 22.13 -4.79 1.60
CA PRO A 234 22.26 -3.94 2.78
C PRO A 234 23.15 -4.57 3.84
N GLU A 235 23.86 -3.74 4.62
CA GLU A 235 24.71 -4.16 5.74
C GLU A 235 25.73 -5.23 5.33
N THR A 236 26.31 -5.07 4.11
CA THR A 236 27.21 -6.05 3.52
C THR A 236 28.49 -5.36 3.08
N ASP A 237 29.62 -5.81 3.62
CA ASP A 237 30.95 -5.30 3.31
C ASP A 237 31.49 -5.84 1.97
N ALA A 238 32.59 -5.26 1.51
CA ALA A 238 33.22 -5.63 0.23
C ALA A 238 33.65 -7.10 0.18
N ALA A 239 34.13 -7.67 1.28
CA ALA A 239 34.55 -9.08 1.33
C ALA A 239 33.36 -10.02 1.19
N SER A 240 32.27 -9.73 1.88
CA SER A 240 31.00 -10.47 1.80
C SER A 240 30.36 -10.32 0.42
N ALA A 241 30.32 -9.12 -0.16
CA ALA A 241 29.82 -8.89 -1.51
C ALA A 241 30.62 -9.69 -2.57
N ARG A 242 31.95 -9.77 -2.44
CA ARG A 242 32.80 -10.64 -3.29
C ARG A 242 32.39 -12.10 -3.20
N GLN A 243 32.08 -12.61 -2.01
CA GLN A 243 31.63 -14.00 -1.84
C GLN A 243 30.27 -14.24 -2.52
N VAL A 244 29.32 -13.29 -2.36
CA VAL A 244 28.02 -13.35 -3.02
C VAL A 244 28.19 -13.37 -4.55
N ALA A 245 29.00 -12.48 -5.12
CA ALA A 245 29.26 -12.43 -6.56
C ALA A 245 29.87 -13.74 -7.09
N ARG A 246 30.87 -14.31 -6.41
CA ARG A 246 31.48 -15.60 -6.79
C ARG A 246 30.47 -16.73 -6.72
N ARG A 247 29.65 -16.77 -5.68
CA ARG A 247 28.58 -17.75 -5.53
C ARG A 247 27.56 -17.61 -6.65
N CYS A 248 27.17 -16.39 -7.03
CA CYS A 248 26.28 -16.13 -8.15
C CYS A 248 26.81 -16.76 -9.45
N LEU A 249 28.06 -16.46 -9.83
CA LEU A 249 28.69 -17.04 -11.02
C LEU A 249 28.68 -18.57 -10.99
N HIS A 250 29.02 -19.18 -9.85
CA HIS A 250 29.04 -20.61 -9.69
C HIS A 250 27.64 -21.24 -9.85
N LEU A 251 26.63 -20.67 -9.21
CA LEU A 251 25.25 -21.17 -9.27
C LEU A 251 24.68 -21.11 -10.69
N ILE A 252 24.97 -20.05 -11.44
CA ILE A 252 24.53 -19.94 -12.83
C ILE A 252 25.23 -20.99 -13.71
N CYS A 253 26.53 -21.23 -13.56
CA CYS A 253 27.21 -22.29 -14.27
C CYS A 253 26.63 -23.69 -13.95
N GLN A 254 26.19 -23.92 -12.72
CA GLN A 254 25.54 -25.18 -12.31
C GLN A 254 24.18 -25.41 -12.99
N GLN A 255 23.51 -24.37 -13.49
CA GLN A 255 22.26 -24.54 -14.22
C GLN A 255 22.43 -25.22 -15.59
N GLN A 256 23.66 -25.32 -16.10
CA GLN A 256 24.00 -25.99 -17.37
C GLN A 256 23.13 -25.51 -18.55
N ILE A 257 22.76 -24.21 -18.58
CA ILE A 257 22.01 -23.64 -19.70
C ILE A 257 22.96 -23.60 -20.91
N GLU A 258 22.66 -24.36 -21.94
CA GLU A 258 23.50 -24.45 -23.15
C GLU A 258 23.51 -23.09 -23.91
N HIS A 259 24.69 -22.60 -24.27
CA HIS A 259 24.92 -21.47 -25.13
C HIS A 259 26.03 -21.73 -26.16
N GLY A 260 25.76 -22.63 -27.10
CA GLY A 260 26.74 -23.11 -28.08
C GLY A 260 27.34 -22.04 -29.00
N PHE A 261 26.69 -20.86 -29.07
CA PHE A 261 27.10 -19.74 -29.93
C PHE A 261 27.80 -18.60 -29.17
N SER A 262 28.01 -18.75 -27.85
CA SER A 262 28.76 -17.77 -27.07
C SER A 262 30.27 -17.88 -27.38
N ALA A 263 30.93 -16.75 -27.49
CA ALA A 263 32.37 -16.69 -27.70
C ALA A 263 33.20 -16.98 -26.44
N VAL A 264 32.56 -17.08 -25.26
CA VAL A 264 33.25 -17.20 -23.96
C VAL A 264 33.11 -18.61 -23.38
N SER A 265 31.94 -19.22 -23.51
CA SER A 265 31.65 -20.54 -22.89
C SER A 265 30.58 -21.28 -23.72
N LYS A 266 30.53 -22.60 -23.61
CA LYS A 266 29.42 -23.40 -24.17
C LYS A 266 28.15 -23.33 -23.30
N LEU A 267 28.23 -22.67 -22.15
CA LEU A 267 27.14 -22.43 -21.23
C LEU A 267 26.86 -20.95 -21.12
N LEU A 268 25.62 -20.60 -20.76
CA LEU A 268 25.23 -19.24 -20.43
C LEU A 268 26.02 -18.76 -19.21
N THR A 269 26.62 -17.57 -19.33
CA THR A 269 27.45 -16.94 -18.29
C THR A 269 26.96 -15.52 -17.98
N LEU A 270 27.47 -14.96 -16.89
CA LEU A 270 27.20 -13.62 -16.45
C LEU A 270 28.49 -12.81 -16.33
N SER A 271 28.38 -11.51 -16.59
CA SER A 271 29.35 -10.48 -16.17
C SER A 271 28.76 -9.66 -15.04
N LEU A 272 29.58 -9.34 -14.03
CA LEU A 272 29.15 -8.63 -12.82
C LEU A 272 30.06 -7.43 -12.55
N GLY A 273 29.46 -6.29 -12.19
CA GLY A 273 30.10 -5.17 -11.51
C GLY A 273 29.70 -5.19 -10.04
N VAL A 274 30.64 -5.05 -9.12
CA VAL A 274 30.42 -5.14 -7.67
C VAL A 274 31.04 -3.96 -6.97
N GLY A 275 30.23 -3.15 -6.29
CA GLY A 275 30.67 -2.00 -5.50
C GLY A 275 30.12 -2.05 -4.08
N THR A 276 30.90 -1.54 -3.15
CA THR A 276 30.50 -1.37 -1.75
C THR A 276 30.77 0.06 -1.34
N HIS A 277 29.84 0.68 -0.63
CA HIS A 277 29.96 2.06 -0.16
C HIS A 277 29.58 2.20 1.31
N LEU A 278 30.38 2.93 2.07
CA LEU A 278 30.03 3.41 3.40
C LEU A 278 29.38 4.79 3.24
N VAL A 279 28.05 4.84 3.33
CA VAL A 279 27.29 6.04 2.98
C VAL A 279 27.48 7.14 4.02
N THR A 280 27.98 8.28 3.57
CA THR A 280 28.17 9.49 4.37
C THR A 280 27.19 10.59 3.92
N PRO A 281 27.04 11.71 4.67
CA PRO A 281 26.20 12.83 4.23
C PRO A 281 26.59 13.45 2.88
N ASN A 282 27.86 13.32 2.48
CA ASN A 282 28.40 13.86 1.23
C ASN A 282 28.39 12.82 0.08
N SER A 283 27.97 11.59 0.34
CA SER A 283 27.92 10.54 -0.68
C SER A 283 26.79 10.80 -1.67
N ASN A 284 27.03 10.47 -2.95
CA ASN A 284 26.09 10.62 -4.04
C ASN A 284 25.63 9.23 -4.54
N LEU A 285 24.34 8.96 -4.45
CA LEU A 285 23.74 7.69 -4.86
C LEU A 285 23.97 7.40 -6.35
N LEU A 286 23.78 8.40 -7.22
CA LEU A 286 23.96 8.22 -8.66
C LEU A 286 25.40 7.90 -9.02
N GLU A 287 26.37 8.58 -8.41
CA GLU A 287 27.79 8.30 -8.62
C GLU A 287 28.17 6.88 -8.16
N PHE A 288 27.57 6.41 -7.05
CA PHE A 288 27.75 5.03 -6.60
C PHE A 288 27.25 4.03 -7.64
N VAL A 289 26.01 4.19 -8.13
CA VAL A 289 25.43 3.30 -9.15
C VAL A 289 26.27 3.33 -10.44
N GLU A 290 26.65 4.51 -10.92
CA GLU A 290 27.51 4.66 -12.11
C GLU A 290 28.89 4.00 -11.95
N SER A 291 29.45 4.04 -10.75
CA SER A 291 30.73 3.37 -10.47
C SER A 291 30.62 1.86 -10.61
N VAL A 292 29.51 1.28 -10.13
CA VAL A 292 29.25 -0.16 -10.25
C VAL A 292 28.97 -0.56 -11.70
N ASP A 293 28.25 0.28 -12.46
CA ASP A 293 28.01 0.05 -13.89
C ASP A 293 29.32 0.06 -14.68
N LYS A 294 30.27 0.97 -14.39
CA LYS A 294 31.61 0.98 -14.98
C LYS A 294 32.39 -0.30 -14.69
N LEU A 295 32.16 -0.94 -13.52
CA LEU A 295 32.78 -2.24 -13.22
C LEU A 295 32.14 -3.36 -14.04
N LEU A 296 30.84 -3.36 -14.25
CA LEU A 296 30.18 -4.30 -15.18
C LEU A 296 30.73 -4.12 -16.60
N TYR A 297 30.87 -2.89 -17.06
CA TYR A 297 31.49 -2.60 -18.36
C TYR A 297 32.92 -3.17 -18.45
N LYS A 298 33.74 -3.00 -17.40
CA LYS A 298 35.09 -3.62 -17.33
C LYS A 298 35.02 -5.14 -17.40
N ALA A 299 34.09 -5.77 -16.68
CA ALA A 299 33.91 -7.24 -16.73
C ALA A 299 33.63 -7.74 -18.14
N LYS A 300 32.74 -7.04 -18.87
CA LYS A 300 32.43 -7.34 -20.29
C LYS A 300 33.65 -7.17 -21.20
N HIS A 301 34.49 -6.15 -20.99
CA HIS A 301 35.69 -5.88 -21.82
C HIS A 301 36.86 -6.80 -21.47
N ASN A 302 37.02 -7.21 -20.22
CA ASN A 302 38.10 -8.08 -19.78
C ASN A 302 37.86 -9.57 -20.08
N GLY A 303 36.89 -9.88 -20.95
CA GLY A 303 36.64 -11.24 -21.44
C GLY A 303 35.40 -11.91 -20.88
N ARG A 304 34.51 -11.17 -20.19
CA ARG A 304 33.24 -11.67 -19.66
C ARG A 304 33.38 -12.81 -18.64
N MET A 305 32.28 -13.48 -18.25
CA MET A 305 32.24 -14.61 -17.32
C MET A 305 33.01 -14.32 -16.02
N ARG A 306 32.86 -13.10 -15.48
CA ARG A 306 33.61 -12.61 -14.30
C ARG A 306 32.89 -11.55 -13.52
N ALA A 307 33.38 -11.30 -12.32
CA ALA A 307 33.05 -10.13 -11.53
C ALA A 307 34.26 -9.19 -11.44
N GLU A 308 34.02 -7.91 -11.68
CA GLU A 308 35.00 -6.83 -11.39
C GLU A 308 34.55 -6.11 -10.13
N PHE A 309 35.52 -5.69 -9.33
CA PHE A 309 35.34 -5.13 -8.01
C PHE A 309 35.96 -3.76 -7.90
N ALA A 310 35.38 -2.88 -7.11
CA ALA A 310 36.05 -1.64 -6.75
C ALA A 310 37.34 -1.89 -5.97
N ASP A 311 38.38 -1.11 -6.25
CA ASP A 311 39.64 -1.12 -5.48
C ASP A 311 39.40 -0.31 -4.18
N GLY A 312 39.01 -0.98 -3.10
CA GLY A 312 38.62 -0.37 -1.83
C GLY A 312 37.11 -0.18 -1.68
N GLU A 313 36.69 0.47 -0.60
CA GLU A 313 35.33 1.00 -0.44
C GLU A 313 35.18 2.23 -1.33
N LEU A 314 34.11 2.28 -2.13
CA LEU A 314 33.80 3.41 -3.03
C LEU A 314 33.34 4.63 -2.24
#